data_9cf62b0a7236fa05d0e0e05aaf4eb09d
#
_entry.id   9cf62b0a7236fa05d0e0e05aaf4eb09d
#
_cell.length_a   1.000
_cell.length_b   1.000
_cell.length_c   1.000
_cell.angle_alpha   90.00
_cell.angle_beta   90.00
_cell.angle_gamma   90.00
#
_symmetry.space_group_name_H-M   'P 1'
#
loop_
_entity.id
_entity.type
_entity.pdbx_description
1 polymer ?
#
loop_
_entity_poly.entity_id
_entity_poly.type
_entity_poly.pdbx_seq_one_letter_code
_entity_poly.pdbx_strand_id
1 'polypeptide(L)'
;MQPTDIRNPDYFHKVVDCQWACPAHTPVPEYIRLIAAGRYSDAYMVNWRSNVFPGILGRTCDRPCEPACRRGRVEEEQAERPEPVAICRLKRVAADFKGDVSHRMPKPAARRNGKRIACVGAGPASLTVARDLAPLGYEVTVFDGEKKAGGFIRSQIPRFRLPEEVIDEETGYVLDLGVEFRAGERVDSIKTLMSQGYDAIFVGSGAPRGRDLDIPGRQEAAAKIHIGIDWLSSV
;
A
#
# COMPACT_ATOMS: atom_id res chain seq x y z
N MET A 1 0.83 34.62 -3.87
CA MET A 1 0.99 33.47 -4.79
C MET A 1 2.40 33.53 -5.36
N GLN A 2 3.14 32.43 -5.35
CA GLN A 2 4.41 32.39 -6.08
C GLN A 2 4.15 32.30 -7.58
N PRO A 3 4.99 32.90 -8.42
CA PRO A 3 4.84 32.81 -9.87
C PRO A 3 4.88 31.37 -10.35
N THR A 4 4.14 31.08 -11.43
CA THR A 4 4.15 29.75 -12.06
C THR A 4 5.56 29.48 -12.63
N ASP A 5 6.19 28.43 -12.12
CA ASP A 5 7.48 27.97 -12.66
C ASP A 5 7.28 26.64 -13.43
N ILE A 6 7.13 26.76 -14.74
CA ILE A 6 6.95 25.60 -15.64
C ILE A 6 8.23 24.75 -15.80
N ARG A 7 9.37 25.22 -15.31
CA ARG A 7 10.65 24.49 -15.32
C ARG A 7 10.82 23.58 -14.11
N ASN A 8 10.01 23.79 -13.07
CA ASN A 8 10.05 23.00 -11.87
C ASN A 8 8.87 22.00 -11.86
N PRO A 9 9.11 20.70 -12.09
CA PRO A 9 8.06 19.69 -12.04
C PRO A 9 7.30 19.67 -10.71
N ASP A 10 7.96 19.95 -9.60
CA ASP A 10 7.36 19.99 -8.26
C ASP A 10 6.33 21.10 -8.10
N TYR A 11 6.40 22.16 -8.91
CA TYR A 11 5.39 23.20 -8.92
C TYR A 11 4.00 22.64 -9.31
N PHE A 12 3.96 21.78 -10.33
CA PHE A 12 2.70 21.17 -10.79
C PHE A 12 2.11 20.20 -9.77
N HIS A 13 2.94 19.50 -9.02
CA HIS A 13 2.48 18.67 -7.91
C HIS A 13 1.78 19.51 -6.82
N LYS A 14 2.27 20.71 -6.55
CA LYS A 14 1.68 21.64 -5.57
C LYS A 14 0.39 22.30 -6.06
N VAL A 15 0.14 22.33 -7.37
CA VAL A 15 -1.07 22.92 -7.95
C VAL A 15 -2.28 22.00 -7.81
N VAL A 16 -2.07 20.69 -7.73
CA VAL A 16 -3.11 19.67 -7.58
C VAL A 16 -3.16 19.25 -6.12
N ASP A 17 -3.98 19.90 -5.32
CA ASP A 17 -4.01 19.73 -3.86
C ASP A 17 -4.22 18.27 -3.43
N CYS A 18 -5.12 17.54 -4.09
CA CYS A 18 -5.38 16.14 -3.77
C CYS A 18 -4.18 15.22 -4.08
N GLN A 19 -3.44 15.50 -5.14
CA GLN A 19 -2.22 14.77 -5.47
C GLN A 19 -1.10 15.10 -4.48
N TRP A 20 -0.96 16.37 -4.13
CA TRP A 20 0.04 16.83 -3.17
C TRP A 20 -0.21 16.29 -1.75
N ALA A 21 -1.46 16.24 -1.32
CA ALA A 21 -1.85 15.70 -0.02
C ALA A 21 -1.68 14.16 0.08
N CYS A 22 -1.61 13.47 -1.05
CA CYS A 22 -1.36 12.03 -1.07
C CYS A 22 0.13 11.75 -0.81
N PRO A 23 0.50 10.96 0.22
CA PRO A 23 1.91 10.61 0.46
C PRO A 23 2.59 9.91 -0.72
N ALA A 24 1.81 9.20 -1.55
CA ALA A 24 2.30 8.54 -2.76
C ALA A 24 2.19 9.42 -4.01
N HIS A 25 1.78 10.69 -3.89
CA HIS A 25 1.57 11.64 -5.00
C HIS A 25 0.78 11.05 -6.18
N THR A 26 -0.24 10.23 -5.88
CA THR A 26 -1.04 9.55 -6.91
C THR A 26 -1.71 10.58 -7.82
N PRO A 27 -1.62 10.44 -9.16
CA PRO A 27 -2.17 11.40 -10.11
C PRO A 27 -3.69 11.28 -10.19
N VAL A 28 -4.37 11.82 -9.17
CA VAL A 28 -5.82 11.71 -8.94
C VAL A 28 -6.67 12.17 -10.14
N PRO A 29 -6.45 13.34 -10.73
CA PRO A 29 -7.25 13.77 -11.88
C PRO A 29 -7.14 12.84 -13.08
N GLU A 30 -5.97 12.24 -13.29
CA GLU A 30 -5.72 11.36 -14.43
C GLU A 30 -6.55 10.07 -14.32
N TYR A 31 -6.48 9.37 -13.21
CA TYR A 31 -7.22 8.12 -13.09
C TYR A 31 -8.75 8.34 -12.99
N ILE A 32 -9.21 9.47 -12.44
CA ILE A 32 -10.64 9.79 -12.40
C ILE A 32 -11.16 10.05 -13.82
N ARG A 33 -10.43 10.75 -14.67
CA ARG A 33 -10.77 10.96 -16.07
C ARG A 33 -10.83 9.64 -16.84
N LEU A 34 -9.92 8.72 -16.57
CA LEU A 34 -9.93 7.38 -17.17
C LEU A 34 -11.16 6.57 -16.72
N ILE A 35 -11.57 6.67 -15.46
CA ILE A 35 -12.81 6.06 -14.97
C ILE A 35 -14.03 6.65 -15.69
N ALA A 36 -14.10 7.97 -15.83
CA ALA A 36 -15.18 8.64 -16.55
C ALA A 36 -15.27 8.21 -18.03
N ALA A 37 -14.16 7.81 -18.62
CA ALA A 37 -14.08 7.26 -19.97
C ALA A 37 -14.31 5.73 -20.04
N GLY A 38 -14.69 5.06 -18.94
CA GLY A 38 -14.86 3.61 -18.86
C GLY A 38 -13.56 2.80 -18.91
N ARG A 39 -12.40 3.45 -18.81
CA ARG A 39 -11.07 2.86 -18.92
C ARG A 39 -10.53 2.42 -17.56
N TYR A 40 -11.22 1.50 -16.89
CA TYR A 40 -10.92 1.11 -15.51
C TYR A 40 -9.54 0.46 -15.36
N SER A 41 -9.12 -0.41 -16.29
CA SER A 41 -7.79 -1.02 -16.27
C SER A 41 -6.66 0.00 -16.40
N ASP A 42 -6.84 1.04 -17.22
CA ASP A 42 -5.87 2.13 -17.33
C ASP A 42 -5.81 2.95 -16.04
N ALA A 43 -6.97 3.26 -15.47
CA ALA A 43 -7.09 3.96 -14.19
C ALA A 43 -6.41 3.17 -13.06
N TYR A 44 -6.58 1.84 -13.04
CA TYR A 44 -5.89 0.95 -12.10
C TYR A 44 -4.37 1.03 -12.26
N MET A 45 -3.85 0.94 -13.49
CA MET A 45 -2.40 0.98 -13.76
C MET A 45 -1.78 2.34 -13.39
N VAL A 46 -2.49 3.45 -13.61
CA VAL A 46 -2.06 4.77 -13.12
C VAL A 46 -1.91 4.78 -11.60
N ASN A 47 -2.90 4.22 -10.88
CA ASN A 47 -2.82 4.08 -9.43
C ASN A 47 -1.66 3.15 -9.01
N TRP A 48 -1.53 1.99 -9.63
CA TRP A 48 -0.53 0.97 -9.28
C TRP A 48 0.90 1.49 -9.37
N ARG A 49 1.18 2.38 -10.30
CA ARG A 49 2.52 3.00 -10.44
C ARG A 49 2.95 3.80 -9.22
N SER A 50 2.03 4.47 -8.54
CA SER A 50 2.32 5.34 -7.40
C SER A 50 2.02 4.69 -6.06
N ASN A 51 0.89 4.00 -5.90
CA ASN A 51 0.46 3.51 -4.60
C ASN A 51 0.39 1.98 -4.45
N VAL A 52 0.96 1.24 -5.38
CA VAL A 52 1.24 -0.23 -5.37
C VAL A 52 0.00 -1.12 -5.20
N PHE A 53 -0.90 -0.81 -4.29
CA PHE A 53 -2.05 -1.62 -3.88
C PHE A 53 -3.37 -0.85 -4.04
N PRO A 54 -3.83 -0.55 -5.28
CA PRO A 54 -5.01 0.29 -5.49
C PRO A 54 -6.30 -0.29 -4.92
N GLY A 55 -6.51 -1.60 -5.01
CA GLY A 55 -7.69 -2.29 -4.51
C GLY A 55 -7.74 -2.34 -2.98
N ILE A 56 -6.60 -2.63 -2.34
CA ILE A 56 -6.44 -2.60 -0.89
C ILE A 56 -6.62 -1.16 -0.40
N LEU A 57 -5.87 -0.20 -0.95
CA LEU A 57 -5.94 1.20 -0.53
C LEU A 57 -7.27 1.86 -0.87
N GLY A 58 -7.98 1.43 -1.91
CA GLY A 58 -9.34 1.85 -2.21
C GLY A 58 -10.35 1.52 -1.10
N ARG A 59 -10.01 0.56 -0.21
CA ARG A 59 -10.83 0.11 0.92
C ARG A 59 -10.33 0.58 2.29
N THR A 60 -9.03 0.88 2.40
CA THR A 60 -8.38 1.05 3.71
C THR A 60 -7.63 2.38 3.89
N CYS A 61 -7.46 3.16 2.82
CA CYS A 61 -6.73 4.43 2.86
C CYS A 61 -7.41 5.44 3.80
N ASP A 62 -6.60 6.22 4.52
CA ASP A 62 -7.04 7.31 5.39
C ASP A 62 -7.57 8.55 4.62
N ARG A 63 -7.39 8.60 3.31
CA ARG A 63 -7.96 9.59 2.39
C ARG A 63 -7.54 11.04 2.61
N PRO A 64 -6.26 11.38 2.86
CA PRO A 64 -5.85 12.76 3.09
C PRO A 64 -6.09 13.67 1.87
N CYS A 65 -6.28 13.09 0.68
CA CYS A 65 -6.61 13.80 -0.54
C CYS A 65 -8.06 14.36 -0.55
N GLU A 66 -9.01 13.76 0.17
CA GLU A 66 -10.40 14.21 0.20
C GLU A 66 -10.55 15.52 0.96
N PRO A 67 -10.06 15.70 2.21
CA PRO A 67 -10.07 17.00 2.88
C PRO A 67 -9.30 18.09 2.11
N ALA A 68 -8.28 17.72 1.34
CA ALA A 68 -7.51 18.66 0.52
C ALA A 68 -8.19 19.02 -0.80
N CYS A 69 -9.27 18.35 -1.18
CA CYS A 69 -9.95 18.54 -2.45
C CYS A 69 -10.55 19.95 -2.56
N ARG A 70 -10.23 20.65 -3.67
CA ARG A 70 -10.76 21.99 -3.92
C ARG A 70 -12.27 22.03 -4.02
N ARG A 71 -12.90 20.98 -4.55
CA ARG A 71 -14.36 20.90 -4.63
C ARG A 71 -15.02 21.05 -3.26
N GLY A 72 -14.41 20.54 -2.20
CA GLY A 72 -14.90 20.72 -0.82
C GLY A 72 -14.59 22.07 -0.20
N ARG A 73 -13.89 22.96 -0.92
CA ARG A 73 -13.52 24.31 -0.43
C ARG A 73 -14.12 25.43 -1.29
N VAL A 74 -14.25 25.19 -2.59
CA VAL A 74 -14.82 26.12 -3.55
C VAL A 74 -16.28 25.73 -3.71
N GLU A 75 -17.11 26.36 -2.93
CA GLU A 75 -18.53 26.08 -2.89
C GLU A 75 -19.26 26.53 -4.14
N GLU A 76 -20.19 25.72 -4.57
CA GLU A 76 -21.41 26.21 -5.12
C GLU A 76 -22.12 26.95 -3.98
N GLU A 77 -22.37 28.25 -4.12
CA GLU A 77 -22.93 29.17 -3.10
C GLU A 77 -24.26 28.69 -2.45
N GLN A 78 -24.77 27.54 -2.84
CA GLN A 78 -26.03 26.94 -2.41
C GLN A 78 -25.91 25.61 -1.66
N ALA A 79 -24.70 25.04 -1.48
CA ALA A 79 -24.54 23.79 -0.75
C ALA A 79 -24.32 24.04 0.75
N GLU A 80 -25.24 23.57 1.58
CA GLU A 80 -25.12 23.64 3.04
C GLU A 80 -23.83 22.95 3.57
N ARG A 81 -23.29 21.98 2.82
CA ARG A 81 -22.01 21.30 3.08
C ARG A 81 -21.35 20.91 1.78
N PRO A 82 -20.28 21.59 1.36
CA PRO A 82 -19.51 21.20 0.19
C PRO A 82 -18.83 19.86 0.44
N GLU A 83 -19.02 18.91 -0.46
CA GLU A 83 -18.42 17.59 -0.38
C GLU A 83 -17.21 17.47 -1.33
N PRO A 84 -16.09 16.89 -0.87
CA PRO A 84 -14.99 16.57 -1.76
C PRO A 84 -15.39 15.52 -2.80
N VAL A 85 -14.58 15.36 -3.85
CA VAL A 85 -14.67 14.19 -4.71
C VAL A 85 -14.36 12.94 -3.88
N ALA A 86 -15.16 11.87 -4.03
CA ALA A 86 -14.98 10.61 -3.32
C ALA A 86 -13.79 9.81 -3.90
N ILE A 87 -12.59 10.37 -3.76
CA ILE A 87 -11.35 9.95 -4.44
C ILE A 87 -10.99 8.51 -4.12
N CYS A 88 -11.06 8.14 -2.85
CA CYS A 88 -10.74 6.78 -2.41
C CYS A 88 -11.76 5.75 -2.94
N ARG A 89 -13.04 6.10 -2.98
CA ARG A 89 -14.08 5.24 -3.58
C ARG A 89 -13.87 5.06 -5.08
N LEU A 90 -13.49 6.11 -5.80
CA LEU A 90 -13.17 6.02 -7.22
C LEU A 90 -11.92 5.16 -7.47
N LYS A 91 -10.91 5.22 -6.60
CA LYS A 91 -9.77 4.28 -6.64
C LYS A 91 -10.25 2.82 -6.53
N ARG A 92 -11.18 2.54 -5.60
CA ARG A 92 -11.80 1.23 -5.46
C ARG A 92 -12.56 0.83 -6.73
N VAL A 93 -13.34 1.74 -7.31
CA VAL A 93 -14.05 1.48 -8.58
C VAL A 93 -13.07 1.06 -9.68
N ALA A 94 -11.94 1.75 -9.83
CA ALA A 94 -10.92 1.35 -10.80
C ALA A 94 -10.41 -0.08 -10.57
N ALA A 95 -10.21 -0.47 -9.30
CA ALA A 95 -9.74 -1.80 -8.96
C ALA A 95 -10.81 -2.89 -9.14
N ASP A 96 -12.07 -2.59 -8.78
CA ASP A 96 -13.16 -3.58 -8.82
C ASP A 96 -13.67 -3.83 -10.25
N PHE A 97 -13.55 -2.84 -11.14
CA PHE A 97 -14.04 -2.92 -12.53
C PHE A 97 -12.93 -3.09 -13.58
N LYS A 98 -11.66 -3.20 -13.17
CA LYS A 98 -10.60 -3.56 -14.11
C LYS A 98 -10.80 -4.97 -14.67
N GLY A 99 -10.37 -5.18 -15.89
CA GLY A 99 -10.16 -6.53 -16.44
C GLY A 99 -8.85 -7.14 -15.92
N ASP A 100 -8.43 -8.24 -16.51
CA ASP A 100 -7.12 -8.80 -16.25
C ASP A 100 -6.02 -7.83 -16.68
N VAL A 101 -5.18 -7.45 -15.72
CA VAL A 101 -4.04 -6.53 -15.90
C VAL A 101 -2.69 -7.22 -15.70
N SER A 102 -2.66 -8.53 -15.47
CA SER A 102 -1.43 -9.31 -15.25
C SER A 102 -0.40 -9.12 -16.36
N HIS A 103 -0.86 -9.08 -17.61
CA HIS A 103 -0.04 -8.86 -18.80
C HIS A 103 0.56 -7.44 -18.89
N ARG A 104 0.05 -6.50 -18.09
CA ARG A 104 0.50 -5.08 -18.02
C ARG A 104 1.49 -4.83 -16.88
N MET A 105 1.64 -5.78 -15.97
CA MET A 105 2.61 -5.70 -14.90
C MET A 105 4.05 -5.74 -15.46
N PRO A 106 5.02 -5.12 -14.79
CA PRO A 106 6.41 -5.30 -15.12
C PRO A 106 6.76 -6.79 -15.17
N LYS A 107 7.65 -7.16 -16.08
CA LYS A 107 8.16 -8.53 -16.14
C LYS A 107 9.38 -8.64 -15.22
N PRO A 108 9.68 -9.86 -14.72
CA PRO A 108 10.96 -10.13 -14.09
C PRO A 108 12.10 -9.66 -14.98
N ALA A 109 13.13 -9.06 -14.38
CA ALA A 109 14.27 -8.56 -15.14
C ALA A 109 14.93 -9.69 -15.95
N ALA A 110 15.15 -9.45 -17.24
CA ALA A 110 15.80 -10.43 -18.12
C ALA A 110 17.26 -10.71 -17.71
N ARG A 111 17.90 -9.78 -17.02
CA ARG A 111 19.27 -9.90 -16.50
C ARG A 111 19.32 -9.45 -15.04
N ARG A 112 19.88 -10.30 -14.19
CA ARG A 112 20.20 -9.96 -12.80
C ARG A 112 21.39 -9.00 -12.75
N ASN A 113 21.36 -8.05 -11.81
CA ASN A 113 22.47 -7.11 -11.60
C ASN A 113 23.53 -7.65 -10.60
N GLY A 114 23.33 -8.86 -10.08
CA GLY A 114 24.23 -9.53 -9.15
C GLY A 114 24.09 -9.06 -7.70
N LYS A 115 23.09 -8.24 -7.38
CA LYS A 115 22.81 -7.74 -6.03
C LYS A 115 21.63 -8.45 -5.40
N ARG A 116 21.79 -8.87 -4.13
CA ARG A 116 20.80 -9.61 -3.35
C ARG A 116 20.25 -8.74 -2.23
N ILE A 117 18.93 -8.62 -2.18
CA ILE A 117 18.23 -7.83 -1.18
C ILE A 117 17.35 -8.74 -0.33
N ALA A 118 17.47 -8.64 0.98
CA ALA A 118 16.57 -9.31 1.91
C ALA A 118 15.53 -8.31 2.45
N CYS A 119 14.26 -8.70 2.46
CA CYS A 119 13.20 -7.95 3.13
C CYS A 119 12.69 -8.78 4.31
N VAL A 120 12.69 -8.22 5.49
CA VAL A 120 12.19 -8.85 6.72
C VAL A 120 10.77 -8.40 7.00
N GLY A 121 9.82 -9.33 6.91
CA GLY A 121 8.37 -9.09 6.94
C GLY A 121 7.80 -8.97 5.52
N ALA A 122 6.68 -9.62 5.24
CA ALA A 122 5.96 -9.56 3.96
C ALA A 122 4.75 -8.61 4.00
N GLY A 123 4.85 -7.55 4.78
CA GLY A 123 3.86 -6.48 4.83
C GLY A 123 3.99 -5.49 3.66
N PRO A 124 3.09 -4.48 3.58
CA PRO A 124 3.05 -3.52 2.47
C PRO A 124 4.38 -2.82 2.21
N ALA A 125 5.14 -2.49 3.24
CA ALA A 125 6.41 -1.79 3.11
C ALA A 125 7.45 -2.63 2.34
N SER A 126 7.68 -3.87 2.77
CA SER A 126 8.61 -4.80 2.10
C SER A 126 8.17 -5.15 0.69
N LEU A 127 6.86 -5.39 0.50
CA LEU A 127 6.32 -5.68 -0.83
C LEU A 127 6.48 -4.49 -1.79
N THR A 128 6.39 -3.25 -1.29
CA THR A 128 6.66 -2.06 -2.11
C THR A 128 8.13 -2.00 -2.53
N VAL A 129 9.06 -2.26 -1.61
CA VAL A 129 10.49 -2.34 -1.92
C VAL A 129 10.76 -3.44 -2.95
N ALA A 130 10.15 -4.61 -2.76
CA ALA A 130 10.29 -5.73 -3.70
C ALA A 130 9.75 -5.36 -5.10
N ARG A 131 8.58 -4.72 -5.17
CA ARG A 131 7.98 -4.24 -6.43
C ARG A 131 8.90 -3.30 -7.20
N ASP A 132 9.60 -2.42 -6.49
CA ASP A 132 10.46 -1.42 -7.13
C ASP A 132 11.82 -1.98 -7.54
N LEU A 133 12.37 -2.92 -6.77
CA LEU A 133 13.72 -3.43 -7.00
C LEU A 133 13.78 -4.64 -7.94
N ALA A 134 12.79 -5.55 -7.89
CA ALA A 134 12.83 -6.75 -8.71
C ALA A 134 12.90 -6.48 -10.22
N PRO A 135 12.13 -5.53 -10.81
CA PRO A 135 12.23 -5.20 -12.22
C PRO A 135 13.59 -4.57 -12.62
N LEU A 136 14.34 -4.04 -11.67
CA LEU A 136 15.68 -3.48 -11.88
C LEU A 136 16.80 -4.54 -11.87
N GLY A 137 16.43 -5.81 -11.69
CA GLY A 137 17.36 -6.93 -11.72
C GLY A 137 17.94 -7.33 -10.36
N TYR A 138 17.49 -6.72 -9.27
CA TYR A 138 17.85 -7.17 -7.93
C TYR A 138 17.20 -8.53 -7.63
N GLU A 139 17.96 -9.40 -6.94
CA GLU A 139 17.42 -10.63 -6.39
C GLU A 139 16.82 -10.33 -5.03
N VAL A 140 15.48 -10.25 -4.99
CA VAL A 140 14.76 -9.87 -3.77
C VAL A 140 14.19 -11.12 -3.12
N THR A 141 14.58 -11.35 -1.86
CA THR A 141 14.00 -12.40 -1.00
C THR A 141 13.21 -11.74 0.13
N VAL A 142 11.95 -12.12 0.28
CA VAL A 142 11.07 -11.63 1.35
C VAL A 142 10.85 -12.76 2.35
N PHE A 143 11.18 -12.51 3.62
CA PHE A 143 11.02 -13.45 4.73
C PHE A 143 9.82 -13.05 5.58
N ASP A 144 8.99 -14.01 5.94
CA ASP A 144 7.91 -13.79 6.90
C ASP A 144 7.62 -15.05 7.72
N GLY A 145 7.31 -14.89 9.00
CA GLY A 145 6.83 -15.97 9.86
C GLY A 145 5.46 -16.52 9.46
N GLU A 146 4.69 -15.75 8.70
CA GLU A 146 3.38 -16.14 8.22
C GLU A 146 3.46 -16.93 6.89
N LYS A 147 2.41 -17.72 6.61
CA LYS A 147 2.34 -18.54 5.38
C LYS A 147 1.98 -17.73 4.14
N LYS A 148 1.35 -16.58 4.29
CA LYS A 148 0.89 -15.72 3.20
C LYS A 148 1.40 -14.30 3.39
N ALA A 149 1.79 -13.67 2.29
CA ALA A 149 2.16 -12.26 2.27
C ALA A 149 0.96 -11.35 2.55
N GLY A 150 1.22 -10.16 3.09
CA GLY A 150 0.23 -9.14 3.39
C GLY A 150 0.43 -8.49 4.77
N GLY A 151 0.99 -9.23 5.75
CA GLY A 151 1.24 -8.70 7.09
C GLY A 151 -0.04 -8.13 7.72
N PHE A 152 0.02 -6.91 8.24
CA PHE A 152 -1.08 -6.23 8.92
C PHE A 152 -2.37 -6.13 8.10
N ILE A 153 -2.29 -5.90 6.79
CA ILE A 153 -3.49 -5.81 5.95
C ILE A 153 -4.24 -7.14 5.86
N ARG A 154 -3.55 -8.26 6.07
CA ARG A 154 -4.15 -9.59 6.10
C ARG A 154 -4.63 -9.98 7.50
N SER A 155 -3.85 -9.68 8.54
CA SER A 155 -4.12 -10.15 9.90
C SER A 155 -5.03 -9.23 10.70
N GLN A 156 -5.13 -7.93 10.37
CA GLN A 156 -5.80 -6.94 11.21
C GLN A 156 -7.04 -6.30 10.57
N ILE A 157 -7.18 -6.38 9.24
CA ILE A 157 -8.32 -5.78 8.57
C ILE A 157 -9.41 -6.83 8.38
N PRO A 158 -10.62 -6.62 8.93
CA PRO A 158 -11.71 -7.59 8.82
C PRO A 158 -12.08 -7.90 7.36
N ARG A 159 -12.39 -9.15 7.06
CA ARG A 159 -12.69 -9.65 5.71
C ARG A 159 -13.85 -8.96 5.02
N PHE A 160 -14.86 -8.51 5.78
CA PHE A 160 -15.98 -7.75 5.22
C PHE A 160 -15.54 -6.37 4.66
N ARG A 161 -14.41 -5.81 5.14
CA ARG A 161 -13.84 -4.56 4.64
C ARG A 161 -12.81 -4.80 3.54
N LEU A 162 -11.96 -5.78 3.72
CA LEU A 162 -10.91 -6.14 2.77
C LEU A 162 -10.93 -7.65 2.51
N PRO A 163 -11.61 -8.08 1.44
CA PRO A 163 -11.67 -9.47 1.04
C PRO A 163 -10.28 -10.07 0.77
N GLU A 164 -10.11 -11.35 1.09
CA GLU A 164 -8.82 -12.01 0.97
C GLU A 164 -8.32 -12.11 -0.48
N GLU A 165 -9.23 -12.31 -1.41
CA GLU A 165 -8.93 -12.37 -2.85
C GLU A 165 -8.30 -11.07 -3.37
N VAL A 166 -8.67 -9.91 -2.84
CA VAL A 166 -8.05 -8.63 -3.21
C VAL A 166 -6.61 -8.54 -2.70
N ILE A 167 -6.36 -9.09 -1.50
CA ILE A 167 -5.00 -9.16 -0.95
C ILE A 167 -4.16 -10.13 -1.76
N ASP A 168 -4.69 -11.32 -2.04
CA ASP A 168 -3.98 -12.37 -2.79
C ASP A 168 -3.65 -11.89 -4.20
N GLU A 169 -4.57 -11.22 -4.89
CA GLU A 169 -4.34 -10.66 -6.22
C GLU A 169 -3.21 -9.62 -6.19
N GLU A 170 -3.31 -8.60 -5.36
CA GLU A 170 -2.36 -7.48 -5.39
C GLU A 170 -0.98 -7.83 -4.82
N THR A 171 -0.91 -8.73 -3.82
CA THR A 171 0.38 -9.26 -3.37
C THR A 171 0.99 -10.22 -4.40
N GLY A 172 0.15 -11.00 -5.09
CA GLY A 172 0.55 -11.88 -6.19
C GLY A 172 1.25 -11.11 -7.32
N TYR A 173 0.71 -9.98 -7.76
CA TYR A 173 1.36 -9.14 -8.77
C TYR A 173 2.79 -8.72 -8.40
N VAL A 174 3.07 -8.55 -7.11
CA VAL A 174 4.43 -8.22 -6.63
C VAL A 174 5.33 -9.46 -6.62
N LEU A 175 4.83 -10.58 -6.12
CA LEU A 175 5.60 -11.83 -6.04
C LEU A 175 5.94 -12.38 -7.44
N ASP A 176 5.04 -12.22 -8.40
CA ASP A 176 5.22 -12.63 -9.79
C ASP A 176 6.31 -11.83 -10.54
N LEU A 177 6.83 -10.75 -9.96
CA LEU A 177 8.01 -10.03 -10.49
C LEU A 177 9.32 -10.82 -10.31
N GLY A 178 9.27 -12.05 -9.85
CA GLY A 178 10.42 -12.92 -9.58
C GLY A 178 10.99 -12.71 -8.17
N VAL A 179 10.16 -12.28 -7.25
CA VAL A 179 10.48 -12.15 -5.83
C VAL A 179 10.43 -13.54 -5.17
N GLU A 180 11.48 -13.92 -4.46
CA GLU A 180 11.49 -15.13 -3.65
C GLU A 180 10.75 -14.87 -2.34
N PHE A 181 9.65 -15.57 -2.09
CA PHE A 181 8.93 -15.47 -0.83
C PHE A 181 9.19 -16.69 0.04
N ARG A 182 9.85 -16.50 1.18
CA ARG A 182 10.13 -17.52 2.19
C ARG A 182 9.09 -17.46 3.30
N ALA A 183 7.98 -18.12 3.02
CA ALA A 183 6.84 -18.22 3.93
C ALA A 183 7.15 -19.12 5.13
N GLY A 184 6.77 -18.69 6.34
CA GLY A 184 7.02 -19.41 7.57
C GLY A 184 8.46 -19.30 8.10
N GLU A 185 9.32 -18.56 7.42
CA GLU A 185 10.70 -18.30 7.84
C GLU A 185 10.81 -16.99 8.61
N ARG A 186 10.80 -17.08 9.92
CA ARG A 186 10.99 -15.93 10.81
C ARG A 186 12.46 -15.57 10.91
N VAL A 187 12.77 -14.29 10.74
CA VAL A 187 14.12 -13.74 10.95
C VAL A 187 14.25 -13.23 12.38
N ASP A 188 14.98 -13.95 13.20
CA ASP A 188 15.21 -13.57 14.62
C ASP A 188 16.47 -12.72 14.80
N SER A 189 17.40 -12.76 13.84
CA SER A 189 18.67 -12.04 13.92
C SER A 189 19.07 -11.43 12.59
N ILE A 190 19.16 -10.11 12.55
CA ILE A 190 19.71 -9.37 11.40
C ILE A 190 21.18 -9.73 11.15
N LYS A 191 21.96 -9.97 12.20
CA LYS A 191 23.37 -10.37 12.07
C LYS A 191 23.51 -11.68 11.32
N THR A 192 22.66 -12.66 11.63
CA THR A 192 22.65 -13.95 10.93
C THR A 192 22.28 -13.75 9.46
N LEU A 193 21.30 -12.93 9.19
CA LEU A 193 20.88 -12.65 7.81
C LEU A 193 21.98 -11.92 7.01
N MET A 194 22.69 -10.98 7.64
CA MET A 194 23.84 -10.30 7.02
C MET A 194 24.95 -11.27 6.61
N SER A 195 25.19 -12.32 7.41
CA SER A 195 26.21 -13.33 7.08
C SER A 195 25.87 -14.23 5.90
N GLN A 196 24.62 -14.19 5.40
CA GLN A 196 24.15 -14.97 4.25
C GLN A 196 24.45 -14.31 2.90
N GLY A 197 25.19 -13.21 2.88
CA GLY A 197 25.67 -12.57 1.66
C GLY A 197 24.64 -11.71 0.94
N TYR A 198 23.67 -11.12 1.66
CA TYR A 198 22.83 -10.06 1.13
C TYR A 198 23.58 -8.73 1.07
N ASP A 199 23.43 -7.99 -0.03
CA ASP A 199 24.04 -6.66 -0.20
C ASP A 199 23.31 -5.59 0.62
N ALA A 200 22.00 -5.76 0.84
CA ALA A 200 21.21 -4.89 1.70
C ALA A 200 20.05 -5.65 2.36
N ILE A 201 19.62 -5.15 3.51
CA ILE A 201 18.49 -5.70 4.25
C ILE A 201 17.51 -4.57 4.54
N PHE A 202 16.25 -4.77 4.11
CA PHE A 202 15.13 -3.90 4.46
C PHE A 202 14.35 -4.52 5.62
N VAL A 203 14.17 -3.77 6.71
CA VAL A 203 13.43 -4.23 7.88
C VAL A 203 12.02 -3.63 7.86
N GLY A 204 11.07 -4.43 7.40
CA GLY A 204 9.65 -4.08 7.30
C GLY A 204 8.76 -4.96 8.20
N SER A 205 9.24 -5.29 9.40
CA SER A 205 8.57 -6.20 10.35
C SER A 205 7.27 -5.66 10.96
N GLY A 206 6.96 -4.38 10.71
CA GLY A 206 5.78 -3.73 11.25
C GLY A 206 5.81 -3.55 12.76
N ALA A 207 4.62 -3.38 13.37
CA ALA A 207 4.43 -3.22 14.81
C ALA A 207 3.36 -4.21 15.32
N PRO A 208 3.69 -5.53 15.39
CA PRO A 208 2.70 -6.56 15.69
C PRO A 208 2.30 -6.64 17.16
N ARG A 209 2.96 -5.91 18.05
CA ARG A 209 2.67 -5.92 19.49
C ARG A 209 1.83 -4.72 19.86
N GLY A 210 0.65 -4.96 20.43
CA GLY A 210 -0.16 -3.93 21.04
C GLY A 210 0.48 -3.37 22.30
N ARG A 211 0.25 -2.08 22.55
CA ARG A 211 0.64 -1.44 23.80
C ARG A 211 -0.46 -1.67 24.83
N ASP A 212 -0.13 -2.21 25.99
CA ASP A 212 -1.06 -2.32 27.10
C ASP A 212 -1.20 -0.98 27.84
N LEU A 213 -2.30 -0.80 28.57
CA LEU A 213 -2.58 0.38 29.36
C LEU A 213 -2.29 0.08 30.83
N ASP A 214 -1.53 0.97 31.47
CA ASP A 214 -1.31 0.96 32.91
C ASP A 214 -2.38 1.82 33.60
N ILE A 215 -3.51 1.17 33.92
CA ILE A 215 -4.66 1.80 34.54
C ILE A 215 -5.16 0.96 35.72
N PRO A 216 -5.80 1.57 36.75
CA PRO A 216 -6.39 0.84 37.87
C PRO A 216 -7.40 -0.21 37.38
N GLY A 217 -7.34 -1.40 37.97
CA GLY A 217 -8.21 -2.53 37.60
C GLY A 217 -7.79 -3.33 36.38
N ARG A 218 -6.71 -2.94 35.67
CA ARG A 218 -6.25 -3.63 34.47
C ARG A 218 -5.85 -5.07 34.75
N GLN A 219 -5.14 -5.31 35.85
CA GLN A 219 -4.65 -6.65 36.22
C GLN A 219 -5.79 -7.52 36.73
N GLU A 220 -6.66 -6.98 37.57
CA GLU A 220 -7.81 -7.68 38.15
C GLU A 220 -8.81 -8.10 37.07
N ALA A 221 -8.94 -7.31 36.00
CA ALA A 221 -9.83 -7.56 34.89
C ALA A 221 -9.13 -8.19 33.68
N ALA A 222 -7.89 -8.68 33.81
CA ALA A 222 -7.06 -9.16 32.70
C ALA A 222 -7.76 -10.17 31.77
N ALA A 223 -8.55 -11.08 32.33
CA ALA A 223 -9.31 -12.08 31.58
C ALA A 223 -10.45 -11.50 30.71
N LYS A 224 -10.85 -10.25 30.95
CA LYS A 224 -11.93 -9.56 30.23
C LYS A 224 -11.44 -8.42 29.32
N ILE A 225 -10.14 -8.14 29.36
CA ILE A 225 -9.53 -7.05 28.59
C ILE A 225 -8.62 -7.66 27.53
N HIS A 226 -8.96 -7.48 26.27
CA HIS A 226 -8.23 -7.99 25.13
C HIS A 226 -7.44 -6.86 24.45
N ILE A 227 -6.20 -7.14 24.03
CA ILE A 227 -5.44 -6.26 23.18
C ILE A 227 -6.05 -6.30 21.78
N GLY A 228 -6.42 -5.14 21.24
CA GLY A 228 -7.17 -5.04 19.99
C GLY A 228 -6.49 -5.73 18.79
N ILE A 229 -5.16 -5.64 18.68
CA ILE A 229 -4.38 -6.30 17.62
C ILE A 229 -4.53 -7.83 17.74
N ASP A 230 -4.39 -8.38 18.93
CA ASP A 230 -4.47 -9.83 19.17
C ASP A 230 -5.89 -10.34 18.90
N TRP A 231 -6.89 -9.57 19.31
CA TRP A 231 -8.29 -9.90 19.05
C TRP A 231 -8.62 -9.89 17.56
N LEU A 232 -8.20 -8.85 16.83
CA LEU A 232 -8.42 -8.76 15.37
C LEU A 232 -7.73 -9.90 14.60
N SER A 233 -6.59 -10.37 15.08
CA SER A 233 -5.88 -11.51 14.46
C SER A 233 -6.57 -12.86 14.74
N SER A 234 -7.47 -12.93 15.71
CA SER A 234 -8.18 -14.17 16.12
C SER A 234 -9.53 -14.35 15.44
N VAL A 235 -10.03 -13.32 14.75
CA VAL A 235 -11.33 -13.28 14.06
C VAL A 235 -11.14 -13.45 12.56
#